data_e0085128e45141a8efff5dd1edd7a54d
#
_entry.id   e0085128e45141a8efff5dd1edd7a54d
#
_cell.length_a   1.000
_cell.length_b   1.000
_cell.length_c   1.000
_cell.angle_alpha   90.00
_cell.angle_beta   90.00
_cell.angle_gamma   90.00
#
_symmetry.space_group_name_H-M   'P 1'
#
loop_
_entity.id
_entity.type
_entity.pdbx_description
1 polymer ?
#
loop_
_entity_poly.entity_id
_entity_poly.type
_entity_poly.pdbx_seq_one_letter_code
_entity_poly.pdbx_strand_id
1 'polypeptide(L)'
;VILASDVIYAQRFEHIVDYQVNFANVSYKGKQYVGIRSFQDQGQNYVLSVDPITLETYVLNRNACKIVAVTCIEKVPYFDSSLYMKSFKHVRSNEQVLQDAGIDFPFPKERGINLTIDLCPSHKPLDKIVFETLFVAFKGVENSLPVAISLSGKWILNHETDLQWLINLQNKGLLTITWINHTYNHKVNKDPLNHNFLLATGTDVNYEVIANEKLMLSKGIVPSVFFRFPGLVSSNKIIEQVLSFGLIPVGSDAWLAKGQHAKDGSIVLIHANGNEEIGVQDFIQLLKSEQSNIKSKHWILHDLHEGFQY
;
A
#
# COMPACT_ATOMS: atom_id res chain seq x y z
N VAL A 1 11.90 -32.47 -9.85
CA VAL A 1 11.73 -31.24 -10.65
C VAL A 1 10.73 -30.39 -9.90
N ILE A 2 11.22 -29.40 -9.13
CA ILE A 2 10.38 -28.41 -8.48
C ILE A 2 9.91 -27.49 -9.61
N LEU A 3 8.64 -27.54 -9.94
CA LEU A 3 8.01 -26.53 -10.78
C LEU A 3 8.06 -25.22 -9.98
N ALA A 4 9.01 -24.37 -10.29
CA ALA A 4 9.02 -23.01 -9.78
C ALA A 4 7.68 -22.38 -10.20
N SER A 5 6.90 -21.90 -9.24
CA SER A 5 5.70 -21.13 -9.57
C SER A 5 6.18 -19.85 -10.26
N ASP A 6 5.69 -19.61 -11.48
CA ASP A 6 6.08 -18.41 -12.24
C ASP A 6 5.54 -17.10 -11.62
N VAL A 7 4.67 -17.20 -10.63
CA VAL A 7 4.24 -16.12 -9.74
C VAL A 7 5.09 -16.19 -8.49
N ILE A 8 5.80 -15.12 -8.21
CA ILE A 8 6.79 -15.08 -7.14
C ILE A 8 6.16 -14.40 -5.94
N TYR A 9 5.91 -15.19 -4.90
CA TYR A 9 5.51 -14.71 -3.58
C TYR A 9 6.70 -14.81 -2.64
N ALA A 10 6.96 -13.78 -1.85
CA ALA A 10 7.98 -13.74 -0.80
C ALA A 10 9.44 -14.05 -1.23
N GLN A 11 9.75 -13.95 -2.53
CA GLN A 11 11.14 -14.01 -2.98
C GLN A 11 11.84 -12.69 -2.68
N ARG A 12 13.07 -12.77 -2.17
CA ARG A 12 13.96 -11.60 -2.05
C ARG A 12 14.70 -11.37 -3.34
N PHE A 13 14.74 -10.12 -3.79
CA PHE A 13 15.50 -9.67 -4.96
C PHE A 13 16.68 -8.85 -4.48
N GLU A 14 17.86 -9.47 -4.37
CA GLU A 14 19.03 -8.86 -3.72
C GLU A 14 19.91 -8.03 -4.67
N HIS A 15 19.80 -8.28 -5.99
CA HIS A 15 20.65 -7.67 -7.01
C HIS A 15 19.83 -6.97 -8.10
N ILE A 16 18.85 -6.15 -7.67
CA ILE A 16 17.95 -5.45 -8.60
C ILE A 16 18.73 -4.40 -9.42
N VAL A 17 18.76 -4.59 -10.74
CA VAL A 17 19.27 -3.63 -11.71
C VAL A 17 18.19 -3.27 -12.71
N ASP A 18 18.36 -2.15 -13.41
CA ASP A 18 17.45 -1.65 -14.45
C ASP A 18 15.97 -1.56 -13.99
N TYR A 19 15.78 -1.20 -12.71
CA TYR A 19 14.43 -1.00 -12.18
C TYR A 19 13.87 0.32 -12.67
N GLN A 20 12.82 0.24 -13.48
CA GLN A 20 12.23 1.42 -14.12
C GLN A 20 10.72 1.29 -14.34
N VAL A 21 10.07 2.44 -14.46
CA VAL A 21 8.68 2.52 -14.91
C VAL A 21 8.61 2.02 -16.34
N ASN A 22 7.77 1.04 -16.58
CA ASN A 22 7.58 0.46 -17.90
C ASN A 22 6.16 -0.11 -18.00
N PHE A 23 5.34 0.54 -18.81
CA PHE A 23 3.97 0.09 -19.01
C PHE A 23 3.85 -0.94 -20.12
N ALA A 24 3.08 -1.97 -19.83
CA ALA A 24 2.85 -3.04 -20.79
C ALA A 24 1.49 -3.73 -20.57
N ASN A 25 0.91 -4.26 -21.62
CA ASN A 25 -0.08 -5.31 -21.52
C ASN A 25 0.65 -6.64 -21.31
N VAL A 26 0.39 -7.30 -20.21
CA VAL A 26 1.05 -8.55 -19.81
C VAL A 26 0.01 -9.67 -19.78
N SER A 27 0.19 -10.68 -20.64
CA SER A 27 -0.64 -11.88 -20.62
C SER A 27 0.13 -13.02 -19.96
N TYR A 28 -0.45 -13.59 -18.90
CA TYR A 28 0.13 -14.68 -18.15
C TYR A 28 -0.96 -15.70 -17.78
N LYS A 29 -0.77 -16.99 -18.15
CA LYS A 29 -1.72 -18.09 -17.88
C LYS A 29 -3.19 -17.76 -18.24
N GLY A 30 -3.42 -17.08 -19.37
CA GLY A 30 -4.76 -16.71 -19.84
C GLY A 30 -5.37 -15.47 -19.19
N LYS A 31 -4.73 -14.88 -18.19
CA LYS A 31 -5.13 -13.61 -17.57
C LYS A 31 -4.37 -12.43 -18.15
N GLN A 32 -4.96 -11.25 -18.04
CA GLN A 32 -4.39 -9.98 -18.48
C GLN A 32 -4.02 -9.13 -17.26
N TYR A 33 -2.83 -8.54 -17.30
CA TYR A 33 -2.29 -7.67 -16.26
C TYR A 33 -1.74 -6.38 -16.87
N VAL A 34 -1.62 -5.37 -16.05
CA VAL A 34 -0.91 -4.13 -16.40
C VAL A 34 0.49 -4.20 -15.82
N GLY A 35 1.51 -4.32 -16.67
CA GLY A 35 2.91 -4.14 -16.24
C GLY A 35 3.15 -2.68 -15.88
N ILE A 36 3.78 -2.42 -14.73
CA ILE A 36 4.10 -1.07 -14.26
C ILE A 36 5.58 -0.85 -14.02
N ARG A 37 6.36 -1.92 -13.78
CA ARG A 37 7.83 -1.88 -13.66
C ARG A 37 8.45 -3.01 -14.45
N SER A 38 9.66 -2.78 -14.93
CA SER A 38 10.54 -3.85 -15.37
C SER A 38 11.87 -3.77 -14.62
N PHE A 39 12.47 -4.91 -14.34
CA PHE A 39 13.76 -4.99 -13.68
C PHE A 39 14.46 -6.32 -13.95
N GLN A 40 15.73 -6.40 -13.58
CA GLN A 40 16.51 -7.63 -13.59
C GLN A 40 17.02 -7.94 -12.19
N ASP A 41 17.12 -9.22 -11.88
CA ASP A 41 17.78 -9.73 -10.70
C ASP A 41 18.48 -11.04 -11.07
N GLN A 42 19.78 -11.14 -10.74
CA GLN A 42 20.61 -12.32 -11.05
C GLN A 42 20.49 -12.80 -12.52
N GLY A 43 20.43 -11.86 -13.46
CA GLY A 43 20.35 -12.16 -14.90
C GLY A 43 18.97 -12.61 -15.39
N GLN A 44 17.96 -12.67 -14.52
CA GLN A 44 16.58 -12.91 -14.89
C GLN A 44 15.81 -11.61 -15.03
N ASN A 45 14.86 -11.55 -15.98
CA ASN A 45 14.01 -10.39 -16.21
C ASN A 45 12.65 -10.59 -15.56
N TYR A 46 12.18 -9.54 -14.88
CA TYR A 46 10.91 -9.53 -14.17
C TYR A 46 10.04 -8.34 -14.57
N VAL A 47 8.76 -8.48 -14.37
CA VAL A 47 7.77 -7.41 -14.50
C VAL A 47 6.90 -7.37 -13.23
N LEU A 48 6.83 -6.20 -12.59
CA LEU A 48 5.83 -5.93 -11.56
C LEU A 48 4.53 -5.56 -12.27
N SER A 49 3.50 -6.34 -12.03
CA SER A 49 2.23 -6.28 -12.75
C SER A 49 1.06 -6.15 -11.79
N VAL A 50 0.04 -5.43 -12.22
CA VAL A 50 -1.21 -5.22 -11.48
C VAL A 50 -2.33 -5.97 -12.18
N ASP A 51 -3.14 -6.70 -11.44
CA ASP A 51 -4.44 -7.17 -11.91
C ASP A 51 -5.39 -5.97 -11.97
N PRO A 52 -5.87 -5.55 -13.16
CA PRO A 52 -6.66 -4.33 -13.30
C PRO A 52 -8.06 -4.42 -12.68
N ILE A 53 -8.50 -5.61 -12.28
CA ILE A 53 -9.81 -5.86 -11.68
C ILE A 53 -9.72 -5.91 -10.16
N THR A 54 -8.69 -6.60 -9.61
CA THR A 54 -8.53 -6.78 -8.16
C THR A 54 -7.56 -5.79 -7.52
N LEU A 55 -6.76 -5.08 -8.32
CA LEU A 55 -5.66 -4.18 -7.89
C LEU A 55 -4.50 -4.91 -7.20
N GLU A 56 -4.52 -6.22 -7.14
CA GLU A 56 -3.40 -7.00 -6.60
C GLU A 56 -2.16 -6.90 -7.48
N THR A 57 -0.99 -6.91 -6.86
CA THR A 57 0.31 -6.83 -7.54
C THR A 57 1.05 -8.16 -7.51
N TYR A 58 1.74 -8.44 -8.60
CA TYR A 58 2.50 -9.67 -8.80
C TYR A 58 3.85 -9.37 -9.43
N VAL A 59 4.90 -10.03 -8.98
CA VAL A 59 6.16 -10.11 -9.71
C VAL A 59 6.12 -11.35 -10.58
N LEU A 60 6.17 -11.15 -11.90
CA LEU A 60 6.12 -12.22 -12.90
C LEU A 60 7.47 -12.35 -13.60
N ASN A 61 7.92 -13.59 -13.83
CA ASN A 61 9.07 -13.82 -14.69
C ASN A 61 8.70 -13.44 -16.14
N ARG A 62 9.46 -12.53 -16.73
CA ARG A 62 9.19 -12.00 -18.08
C ARG A 62 9.13 -13.09 -19.13
N ASN A 63 9.95 -14.14 -19.00
CA ASN A 63 10.02 -15.24 -19.96
C ASN A 63 8.76 -16.13 -19.96
N ALA A 64 7.97 -16.09 -18.87
CA ALA A 64 6.71 -16.82 -18.78
C ALA A 64 5.50 -16.03 -19.30
N CYS A 65 5.72 -14.77 -19.75
CA CYS A 65 4.68 -13.84 -20.13
C CYS A 65 4.75 -13.47 -21.61
N LYS A 66 3.58 -13.19 -22.20
CA LYS A 66 3.50 -12.41 -23.45
C LYS A 66 3.36 -10.94 -23.07
N ILE A 67 4.33 -10.11 -23.47
CA ILE A 67 4.41 -8.71 -23.09
C ILE A 67 4.35 -7.82 -24.32
N VAL A 68 3.44 -6.85 -24.32
CA VAL A 68 3.34 -5.81 -25.35
C VAL A 68 3.52 -4.46 -24.65
N ALA A 69 4.66 -3.82 -24.89
CA ALA A 69 4.95 -2.51 -24.31
C ALA A 69 4.01 -1.45 -24.85
N VAL A 70 3.65 -0.50 -23.99
CA VAL A 70 2.84 0.68 -24.33
C VAL A 70 3.52 1.94 -23.81
N THR A 71 3.20 3.09 -24.42
CA THR A 71 3.85 4.37 -24.07
C THR A 71 3.31 5.01 -22.79
N CYS A 72 2.09 4.67 -22.39
CA CYS A 72 1.46 5.11 -21.16
C CYS A 72 0.41 4.09 -20.73
N ILE A 73 -0.01 4.18 -19.46
CA ILE A 73 -0.92 3.21 -18.84
C ILE A 73 -2.30 3.19 -19.51
N GLU A 74 -2.78 4.34 -19.98
CA GLU A 74 -4.08 4.50 -20.63
C GLU A 74 -4.17 3.76 -21.99
N LYS A 75 -3.04 3.36 -22.54
CA LYS A 75 -2.98 2.55 -23.78
C LYS A 75 -2.99 1.03 -23.54
N VAL A 76 -3.07 0.61 -22.29
CA VAL A 76 -3.25 -0.82 -22.00
C VAL A 76 -4.66 -1.23 -22.38
N PRO A 77 -4.84 -2.28 -23.22
CA PRO A 77 -6.18 -2.76 -23.58
C PRO A 77 -7.01 -3.10 -22.35
N TYR A 78 -8.33 -2.82 -22.43
CA TYR A 78 -9.29 -3.05 -21.32
C TYR A 78 -9.07 -2.23 -20.05
N PHE A 79 -8.07 -1.33 -20.02
CA PHE A 79 -7.78 -0.50 -18.86
C PHE A 79 -8.96 0.45 -18.53
N ASP A 80 -9.57 1.05 -19.54
CA ASP A 80 -10.65 2.05 -19.38
C ASP A 80 -11.88 1.58 -18.59
N SER A 81 -12.21 0.29 -18.64
CA SER A 81 -13.33 -0.31 -17.90
C SER A 81 -12.93 -0.93 -16.57
N SER A 82 -11.64 -0.94 -16.27
CA SER A 82 -11.08 -1.60 -15.08
C SER A 82 -11.28 -0.80 -13.80
N LEU A 83 -11.25 -1.49 -12.65
CA LEU A 83 -11.18 -0.85 -11.34
C LEU A 83 -9.95 0.05 -11.22
N TYR A 84 -8.84 -0.37 -11.82
CA TYR A 84 -7.60 0.40 -11.84
C TYR A 84 -7.78 1.79 -12.48
N MET A 85 -8.40 1.88 -13.68
CA MET A 85 -8.70 3.16 -14.31
C MET A 85 -9.74 3.97 -13.55
N LYS A 86 -10.77 3.32 -12.99
CA LYS A 86 -11.75 4.01 -12.16
C LYS A 86 -11.09 4.70 -10.96
N SER A 87 -10.12 4.01 -10.31
CA SER A 87 -9.34 4.58 -9.22
C SER A 87 -8.52 5.80 -9.65
N PHE A 88 -7.89 5.75 -10.83
CA PHE A 88 -7.19 6.93 -11.39
C PHE A 88 -8.12 8.11 -11.65
N LYS A 89 -9.29 7.83 -12.26
CA LYS A 89 -10.29 8.87 -12.53
C LYS A 89 -10.81 9.49 -11.23
N HIS A 90 -11.01 8.67 -10.20
CA HIS A 90 -11.44 9.14 -8.88
C HIS A 90 -10.39 10.07 -8.26
N VAL A 91 -9.11 9.67 -8.23
CA VAL A 91 -8.02 10.51 -7.71
C VAL A 91 -7.94 11.86 -8.44
N ARG A 92 -8.07 11.85 -9.77
CA ARG A 92 -8.04 13.07 -10.58
C ARG A 92 -9.27 13.96 -10.42
N SER A 93 -10.42 13.37 -10.07
CA SER A 93 -11.67 14.13 -9.86
C SER A 93 -11.76 14.80 -8.49
N ASN A 94 -11.00 14.32 -7.52
CA ASN A 94 -10.96 14.93 -6.20
C ASN A 94 -10.26 16.30 -6.29
N GLU A 95 -10.87 17.29 -5.63
CA GLU A 95 -10.30 18.64 -5.60
C GLU A 95 -8.90 18.65 -4.99
N GLN A 96 -8.16 19.69 -5.37
CA GLN A 96 -6.78 19.90 -4.95
C GLN A 96 -6.71 20.26 -3.47
N VAL A 97 -6.58 19.26 -2.63
CA VAL A 97 -6.36 19.46 -1.21
C VAL A 97 -4.88 19.31 -0.89
N LEU A 98 -4.38 20.12 0.02
CA LEU A 98 -3.00 20.03 0.49
C LEU A 98 -2.75 18.75 1.30
N GLN A 99 -3.76 18.25 2.01
CA GLN A 99 -3.73 17.00 2.77
C GLN A 99 -4.89 16.08 2.34
N ASP A 100 -4.74 14.79 2.61
CA ASP A 100 -5.72 13.73 2.31
C ASP A 100 -6.03 13.56 0.81
N ALA A 101 -5.11 13.96 -0.07
CA ALA A 101 -5.27 13.73 -1.49
C ALA A 101 -5.19 12.23 -1.83
N GLY A 102 -5.93 11.84 -2.84
CA GLY A 102 -6.06 10.46 -3.27
C GLY A 102 -7.46 9.90 -2.97
N ILE A 103 -7.55 8.60 -2.79
CA ILE A 103 -8.79 7.97 -2.34
C ILE A 103 -8.80 8.02 -0.82
N ASP A 104 -9.69 8.79 -0.26
CA ASP A 104 -9.82 9.06 1.17
C ASP A 104 -11.01 8.35 1.79
N PHE A 105 -12.01 7.98 1.00
CA PHE A 105 -13.20 7.25 1.42
C PHE A 105 -13.60 6.19 0.39
N PRO A 106 -13.49 4.90 0.69
CA PRO A 106 -13.97 3.83 -0.18
C PRO A 106 -15.49 3.64 -0.06
N PHE A 107 -16.04 2.80 -0.92
CA PHE A 107 -17.47 2.47 -0.98
C PHE A 107 -17.76 1.03 -0.51
N PRO A 108 -17.59 0.69 0.77
CA PRO A 108 -17.81 -0.66 1.25
C PRO A 108 -19.30 -1.02 1.25
N LYS A 109 -19.59 -2.28 1.01
CA LYS A 109 -20.95 -2.80 1.06
C LYS A 109 -21.37 -3.24 2.46
N GLU A 110 -20.41 -3.45 3.34
CA GLU A 110 -20.60 -3.96 4.70
C GLU A 110 -20.08 -2.95 5.72
N ARG A 111 -20.57 -3.04 6.95
CA ARG A 111 -20.09 -2.21 8.06
C ARG A 111 -18.66 -2.60 8.44
N GLY A 112 -17.85 -1.63 8.74
CA GLY A 112 -16.46 -1.84 9.14
C GLY A 112 -15.54 -0.73 8.68
N ILE A 113 -14.24 -0.99 8.69
CA ILE A 113 -13.20 -0.01 8.31
C ILE A 113 -12.11 -0.64 7.48
N ASN A 114 -11.38 0.20 6.74
CA ASN A 114 -10.08 -0.14 6.16
C ASN A 114 -9.00 0.37 7.12
N LEU A 115 -8.29 -0.54 7.77
CA LEU A 115 -7.20 -0.15 8.67
C LEU A 115 -5.93 0.10 7.88
N THR A 116 -5.41 1.33 7.97
CA THR A 116 -4.10 1.70 7.43
C THR A 116 -3.15 2.08 8.57
N ILE A 117 -1.92 1.56 8.51
CA ILE A 117 -0.89 1.73 9.53
C ILE A 117 0.33 2.33 8.87
N ASP A 118 0.68 3.57 9.21
CA ASP A 118 1.84 4.24 8.64
C ASP A 118 3.08 4.02 9.53
N LEU A 119 4.12 3.42 8.95
CA LEU A 119 5.41 3.17 9.58
C LEU A 119 6.45 4.17 9.05
N CYS A 120 6.33 5.40 9.55
CA CYS A 120 7.25 6.50 9.31
C CYS A 120 8.60 6.27 10.04
N PRO A 121 9.67 6.99 9.68
CA PRO A 121 10.93 6.92 10.43
C PRO A 121 10.71 7.17 11.93
N SER A 122 11.21 6.27 12.76
CA SER A 122 11.12 6.32 14.21
C SER A 122 12.34 5.66 14.83
N HIS A 123 12.63 5.98 16.10
CA HIS A 123 13.58 5.25 16.94
C HIS A 123 12.88 4.29 17.91
N LYS A 124 11.55 4.37 18.00
CA LYS A 124 10.75 3.49 18.84
C LYS A 124 10.38 2.21 18.10
N PRO A 125 10.25 1.08 18.80
CA PRO A 125 9.86 -0.20 18.19
C PRO A 125 8.42 -0.13 17.65
N LEU A 126 8.04 -1.16 16.89
CA LEU A 126 6.67 -1.38 16.45
C LEU A 126 5.73 -1.57 17.65
N ASP A 127 4.59 -0.89 17.62
CA ASP A 127 3.52 -1.03 18.63
C ASP A 127 2.74 -2.33 18.39
N LYS A 128 3.33 -3.46 18.77
CA LYS A 128 2.76 -4.81 18.57
C LYS A 128 1.38 -4.98 19.22
N ILE A 129 1.07 -4.14 20.23
CA ILE A 129 -0.23 -4.14 20.89
C ILE A 129 -1.40 -3.91 19.91
N VAL A 130 -1.19 -3.20 18.81
CA VAL A 130 -2.20 -3.02 17.76
C VAL A 130 -2.62 -4.38 17.20
N PHE A 131 -1.66 -5.19 16.80
CA PHE A 131 -1.89 -6.51 16.19
C PHE A 131 -2.40 -7.53 17.21
N GLU A 132 -1.86 -7.51 18.42
CA GLU A 132 -2.32 -8.36 19.53
C GLU A 132 -3.79 -8.09 19.85
N THR A 133 -4.19 -6.81 19.89
CA THR A 133 -5.58 -6.42 20.12
C THR A 133 -6.49 -6.86 18.96
N LEU A 134 -6.02 -6.73 17.73
CA LEU A 134 -6.74 -7.25 16.55
C LEU A 134 -6.98 -8.76 16.67
N PHE A 135 -5.96 -9.54 16.98
CA PHE A 135 -6.10 -10.99 17.13
C PHE A 135 -7.05 -11.39 18.24
N VAL A 136 -7.08 -10.64 19.35
CA VAL A 136 -8.03 -10.87 20.44
C VAL A 136 -9.45 -10.52 20.01
N ALA A 137 -9.65 -9.37 19.36
CA ALA A 137 -10.96 -8.89 18.94
C ALA A 137 -11.65 -9.83 17.94
N PHE A 138 -10.89 -10.33 16.97
CA PHE A 138 -11.38 -11.17 15.87
C PHE A 138 -11.20 -12.69 16.09
N LYS A 139 -10.76 -13.09 17.28
CA LYS A 139 -10.57 -14.52 17.61
C LYS A 139 -11.82 -15.34 17.35
N GLY A 140 -11.71 -16.35 16.48
CA GLY A 140 -12.82 -17.22 16.08
C GLY A 140 -13.84 -16.59 15.14
N VAL A 141 -13.58 -15.37 14.67
CA VAL A 141 -14.41 -14.65 13.69
C VAL A 141 -13.77 -14.71 12.31
N GLU A 142 -12.50 -14.30 12.24
CA GLU A 142 -11.69 -14.29 11.01
C GLU A 142 -10.36 -15.04 11.23
N ASN A 143 -9.91 -15.75 10.19
CA ASN A 143 -8.64 -16.49 10.25
C ASN A 143 -7.44 -15.64 9.84
N SER A 144 -7.63 -14.72 8.89
CA SER A 144 -6.62 -13.80 8.40
C SER A 144 -7.20 -12.40 8.37
N LEU A 145 -6.54 -11.46 9.03
CA LEU A 145 -7.05 -10.08 9.14
C LEU A 145 -6.42 -9.20 8.07
N PRO A 146 -7.20 -8.53 7.21
CA PRO A 146 -6.69 -7.59 6.25
C PRO A 146 -6.23 -6.31 6.96
N VAL A 147 -5.02 -5.87 6.62
CA VAL A 147 -4.44 -4.60 7.07
C VAL A 147 -3.61 -4.00 5.94
N ALA A 148 -3.63 -2.69 5.81
CA ALA A 148 -2.73 -2.00 4.89
C ALA A 148 -1.60 -1.34 5.69
N ILE A 149 -0.36 -1.59 5.32
CA ILE A 149 0.83 -1.07 6.03
C ILE A 149 1.66 -0.24 5.07
N SER A 150 1.78 1.06 5.37
CA SER A 150 2.58 2.00 4.59
C SER A 150 4.01 2.02 5.15
N LEU A 151 4.97 1.59 4.33
CA LEU A 151 6.38 1.46 4.72
C LEU A 151 7.23 2.57 4.16
N SER A 152 7.92 3.32 5.03
CA SER A 152 9.03 4.17 4.59
C SER A 152 10.34 3.39 4.56
N GLY A 153 11.22 3.75 3.60
CA GLY A 153 12.52 3.07 3.45
C GLY A 153 13.38 3.17 4.70
N LYS A 154 13.42 4.34 5.34
CA LYS A 154 14.16 4.53 6.58
C LYS A 154 13.63 3.69 7.74
N TRP A 155 12.32 3.46 7.82
CA TRP A 155 11.77 2.54 8.81
C TRP A 155 12.21 1.09 8.52
N ILE A 156 12.11 0.65 7.27
CA ILE A 156 12.55 -0.70 6.85
C ILE A 156 14.01 -0.97 7.26
N LEU A 157 14.90 0.02 7.05
CA LEU A 157 16.33 -0.12 7.36
C LEU A 157 16.61 -0.18 8.85
N ASN A 158 15.83 0.53 9.66
CA ASN A 158 16.08 0.66 11.11
C ASN A 158 15.33 -0.38 11.95
N HIS A 159 14.32 -1.07 11.40
CA HIS A 159 13.40 -1.95 12.12
C HIS A 159 13.30 -3.35 11.47
N GLU A 160 14.43 -3.92 11.05
CA GLU A 160 14.45 -5.21 10.34
C GLU A 160 13.78 -6.35 11.13
N THR A 161 13.99 -6.40 12.44
CA THR A 161 13.37 -7.41 13.32
C THR A 161 11.86 -7.26 13.37
N ASP A 162 11.33 -6.04 13.46
CA ASP A 162 9.90 -5.77 13.48
C ASP A 162 9.26 -6.03 12.09
N LEU A 163 9.96 -5.66 11.01
CA LEU A 163 9.54 -6.00 9.65
C LEU A 163 9.45 -7.51 9.46
N GLN A 164 10.46 -8.25 9.88
CA GLN A 164 10.45 -9.72 9.78
C GLN A 164 9.33 -10.33 10.62
N TRP A 165 8.98 -9.75 11.75
CA TRP A 165 7.86 -10.18 12.57
C TRP A 165 6.52 -10.01 11.81
N LEU A 166 6.30 -8.87 11.14
CA LEU A 166 5.11 -8.64 10.30
C LEU A 166 5.04 -9.63 9.12
N ILE A 167 6.16 -9.84 8.41
CA ILE A 167 6.24 -10.82 7.32
C ILE A 167 5.91 -12.23 7.83
N ASN A 168 6.38 -12.59 9.03
CA ASN A 168 6.07 -13.89 9.62
C ASN A 168 4.57 -14.03 9.97
N LEU A 169 3.88 -12.97 10.39
CA LEU A 169 2.43 -13.00 10.60
C LEU A 169 1.69 -13.24 9.29
N GLN A 170 2.10 -12.58 8.22
CA GLN A 170 1.55 -12.81 6.87
C GLN A 170 1.82 -14.24 6.39
N ASN A 171 3.03 -14.75 6.52
CA ASN A 171 3.39 -16.11 6.10
C ASN A 171 2.63 -17.20 6.88
N LYS A 172 2.25 -16.91 8.12
CA LYS A 172 1.38 -17.78 8.94
C LYS A 172 -0.11 -17.66 8.60
N GLY A 173 -0.49 -16.77 7.68
CA GLY A 173 -1.88 -16.51 7.34
C GLY A 173 -2.69 -15.83 8.43
N LEU A 174 -2.04 -15.19 9.40
CA LEU A 174 -2.70 -14.43 10.46
C LEU A 174 -3.09 -13.02 10.01
N LEU A 175 -2.31 -12.46 9.09
CA LEU A 175 -2.58 -11.18 8.43
C LEU A 175 -2.56 -11.36 6.91
N THR A 176 -3.45 -10.64 6.24
CA THR A 176 -3.36 -10.33 4.82
C THR A 176 -2.90 -8.88 4.71
N ILE A 177 -1.63 -8.67 4.33
CA ILE A 177 -1.03 -7.34 4.38
C ILE A 177 -0.94 -6.74 2.98
N THR A 178 -1.59 -5.59 2.80
CA THR A 178 -1.38 -4.71 1.65
C THR A 178 -0.20 -3.79 1.94
N TRP A 179 0.94 -4.04 1.29
CA TRP A 179 2.18 -3.29 1.51
C TRP A 179 2.21 -2.03 0.64
N ILE A 180 2.10 -0.87 1.26
CA ILE A 180 2.00 0.42 0.59
C ILE A 180 3.36 1.13 0.59
N ASN A 181 3.74 1.70 -0.56
CA ASN A 181 4.91 2.55 -0.67
C ASN A 181 4.66 3.91 0.02
N HIS A 182 5.49 4.24 1.03
CA HIS A 182 5.40 5.47 1.81
C HIS A 182 6.68 6.31 1.72
N THR A 183 7.31 6.31 0.56
CA THR A 183 8.57 6.97 0.23
C THR A 183 9.81 6.40 0.94
N TYR A 184 10.97 6.65 0.39
CA TYR A 184 12.22 6.12 0.94
C TYR A 184 12.70 6.90 2.18
N ASN A 185 12.86 8.22 2.04
CA ASN A 185 13.38 9.07 3.11
C ASN A 185 12.30 9.56 4.06
N HIS A 186 11.06 9.72 3.59
CA HIS A 186 9.98 10.34 4.34
C HIS A 186 10.47 11.65 5.00
N LYS A 187 11.00 12.56 4.19
CA LYS A 187 11.58 13.82 4.67
C LYS A 187 10.52 14.62 5.40
N VAL A 188 10.86 15.10 6.59
CA VAL A 188 10.08 16.03 7.37
C VAL A 188 10.98 17.16 7.88
N ASN A 189 10.50 18.38 7.85
CA ASN A 189 11.20 19.56 8.32
C ASN A 189 10.26 20.45 9.17
N LYS A 190 10.68 21.66 9.54
CA LYS A 190 9.88 22.61 10.32
C LYS A 190 9.10 23.61 9.45
N ASP A 191 9.20 23.48 8.12
CA ASP A 191 8.53 24.39 7.20
C ASP A 191 7.00 24.14 7.20
N PRO A 192 6.21 25.09 6.72
CA PRO A 192 4.79 24.88 6.49
C PRO A 192 4.52 23.67 5.56
N LEU A 193 3.35 23.06 5.67
CA LEU A 193 3.00 21.82 4.96
C LEU A 193 3.25 21.89 3.44
N ASN A 194 2.97 23.04 2.82
CA ASN A 194 3.19 23.26 1.39
C ASN A 194 4.69 23.38 0.97
N HIS A 195 5.61 23.29 1.93
CA HIS A 195 7.07 23.21 1.74
C HIS A 195 7.69 22.05 2.51
N ASN A 196 6.90 21.04 2.85
CA ASN A 196 7.32 19.91 3.67
C ASN A 196 7.12 18.58 2.93
N PHE A 197 7.63 17.50 3.48
CA PHE A 197 7.52 16.16 2.93
C PHE A 197 7.98 16.09 1.45
N LEU A 198 7.17 15.57 0.55
CA LEU A 198 7.47 15.54 -0.88
C LEU A 198 7.48 16.92 -1.56
N LEU A 199 6.87 17.93 -0.92
CA LEU A 199 6.89 19.31 -1.39
C LEU A 199 8.13 20.10 -0.94
N ALA A 200 8.98 19.51 -0.09
CA ALA A 200 10.21 20.14 0.36
C ALA A 200 11.20 20.32 -0.81
N THR A 201 11.81 21.50 -0.87
CA THR A 201 12.80 21.83 -1.91
C THR A 201 13.90 20.77 -2.00
N GLY A 202 14.24 20.37 -3.23
CA GLY A 202 15.27 19.37 -3.51
C GLY A 202 14.84 17.93 -3.27
N THR A 203 13.54 17.67 -3.06
CA THR A 203 13.02 16.29 -3.00
C THR A 203 12.91 15.71 -4.42
N ASP A 204 13.56 14.57 -4.64
CA ASP A 204 13.43 13.79 -5.86
C ASP A 204 12.34 12.72 -5.66
N VAL A 205 11.14 12.98 -6.15
CA VAL A 205 10.00 12.08 -6.01
C VAL A 205 10.25 10.74 -6.72
N ASN A 206 10.98 10.75 -7.83
CA ASN A 206 11.32 9.51 -8.53
C ASN A 206 12.19 8.60 -7.65
N TYR A 207 13.22 9.19 -7.03
CA TYR A 207 14.07 8.46 -6.07
C TYR A 207 13.25 7.95 -4.87
N GLU A 208 12.39 8.81 -4.27
CA GLU A 208 11.57 8.48 -3.12
C GLU A 208 10.66 7.26 -3.36
N VAL A 209 10.10 7.16 -4.56
CA VAL A 209 9.21 6.04 -4.96
C VAL A 209 10.04 4.80 -5.32
N ILE A 210 10.95 4.93 -6.27
CA ILE A 210 11.67 3.80 -6.88
C ILE A 210 12.65 3.14 -5.90
N ALA A 211 13.38 3.94 -5.10
CA ALA A 211 14.31 3.38 -4.12
C ALA A 211 13.57 2.60 -3.02
N ASN A 212 12.38 3.06 -2.63
CA ASN A 212 11.57 2.36 -1.64
C ASN A 212 11.01 1.03 -2.18
N GLU A 213 10.47 1.01 -3.40
CA GLU A 213 10.01 -0.23 -4.04
C GLU A 213 11.12 -1.27 -4.16
N LYS A 214 12.33 -0.85 -4.58
CA LYS A 214 13.51 -1.74 -4.64
C LYS A 214 13.88 -2.30 -3.27
N LEU A 215 13.83 -1.47 -2.24
CA LEU A 215 14.11 -1.90 -0.88
C LEU A 215 13.05 -2.90 -0.38
N MET A 216 11.76 -2.66 -0.61
CA MET A 216 10.69 -3.60 -0.29
C MET A 216 10.92 -4.96 -0.97
N LEU A 217 11.19 -4.98 -2.28
CA LEU A 217 11.48 -6.20 -3.04
C LEU A 217 12.72 -6.94 -2.48
N SER A 218 13.75 -6.22 -2.05
CA SER A 218 14.94 -6.83 -1.44
C SER A 218 14.66 -7.50 -0.09
N LYS A 219 13.59 -7.11 0.57
CA LYS A 219 13.11 -7.72 1.82
C LYS A 219 12.07 -8.83 1.59
N GLY A 220 11.76 -9.17 0.33
CA GLY A 220 10.74 -10.17 -0.03
C GLY A 220 9.31 -9.64 0.03
N ILE A 221 9.15 -8.32 -0.03
CA ILE A 221 7.86 -7.65 -0.02
C ILE A 221 7.54 -7.19 -1.44
N VAL A 222 6.42 -7.63 -1.99
CA VAL A 222 5.89 -7.10 -3.25
C VAL A 222 5.13 -5.81 -2.93
N PRO A 223 5.56 -4.65 -3.43
CA PRO A 223 4.84 -3.40 -3.21
C PRO A 223 3.48 -3.46 -3.91
N SER A 224 2.43 -3.00 -3.21
CA SER A 224 1.11 -2.86 -3.81
C SER A 224 1.07 -1.73 -4.83
N VAL A 225 -0.03 -1.62 -5.57
CA VAL A 225 -0.30 -0.51 -6.48
C VAL A 225 -0.59 0.80 -5.73
N PHE A 226 -0.81 0.74 -4.42
CA PHE A 226 -1.14 1.90 -3.60
C PHE A 226 0.08 2.69 -3.17
N PHE A 227 -0.13 4.00 -2.99
CA PHE A 227 0.87 4.94 -2.52
C PHE A 227 0.30 5.81 -1.40
N ARG A 228 1.06 6.04 -0.33
CA ARG A 228 0.71 6.92 0.77
C ARG A 228 1.64 8.11 0.82
N PHE A 229 1.07 9.32 0.69
CA PHE A 229 1.85 10.54 0.86
C PHE A 229 2.31 10.72 2.31
N PRO A 230 3.61 11.01 2.58
CA PRO A 230 4.07 11.40 3.90
C PRO A 230 3.27 12.58 4.46
N GLY A 231 2.77 12.45 5.70
CA GLY A 231 1.90 13.43 6.34
C GLY A 231 0.57 13.67 5.61
N LEU A 232 0.21 12.79 4.66
CA LEU A 232 -0.90 12.95 3.71
C LEU A 232 -0.79 14.21 2.84
N VAL A 233 0.41 14.83 2.77
CA VAL A 233 0.65 16.11 2.10
C VAL A 233 1.05 15.91 0.65
N SER A 234 0.40 16.65 -0.24
CA SER A 234 0.66 16.58 -1.67
C SER A 234 0.31 17.87 -2.40
N SER A 235 0.49 17.86 -3.71
CA SER A 235 0.01 18.88 -4.65
C SER A 235 -0.38 18.18 -5.95
N ASN A 236 -1.15 18.84 -6.80
CA ASN A 236 -1.53 18.26 -8.09
C ASN A 236 -0.36 17.76 -8.90
N LYS A 237 0.74 18.53 -8.93
CA LYS A 237 1.96 18.13 -9.64
C LYS A 237 2.50 16.80 -9.12
N ILE A 238 2.53 16.62 -7.80
CA ILE A 238 3.03 15.40 -7.17
C ILE A 238 2.03 14.25 -7.36
N ILE A 239 0.73 14.52 -7.27
CA ILE A 239 -0.32 13.52 -7.54
C ILE A 239 -0.18 12.99 -8.97
N GLU A 240 -0.11 13.85 -9.98
CA GLU A 240 0.05 13.42 -11.37
C GLU A 240 1.39 12.68 -11.58
N GLN A 241 2.45 13.07 -10.88
CA GLN A 241 3.71 12.34 -10.92
C GLN A 241 3.57 10.93 -10.33
N VAL A 242 2.87 10.75 -9.22
CA VAL A 242 2.61 9.42 -8.61
C VAL A 242 1.72 8.57 -9.54
N LEU A 243 0.67 9.15 -10.12
CA LEU A 243 -0.15 8.48 -11.12
C LEU A 243 0.67 8.08 -12.36
N SER A 244 1.66 8.89 -12.77
CA SER A 244 2.56 8.55 -13.88
C SER A 244 3.48 7.37 -13.60
N PHE A 245 3.65 6.97 -12.35
CA PHE A 245 4.30 5.71 -11.97
C PHE A 245 3.35 4.50 -12.00
N GLY A 246 2.08 4.69 -12.31
CA GLY A 246 1.06 3.64 -12.22
C GLY A 246 0.58 3.39 -10.79
N LEU A 247 0.81 4.30 -9.85
CA LEU A 247 0.42 4.14 -8.45
C LEU A 247 -0.86 4.90 -8.13
N ILE A 248 -1.67 4.38 -7.21
CA ILE A 248 -2.92 4.96 -6.74
C ILE A 248 -2.68 5.61 -5.38
N PRO A 249 -2.71 6.94 -5.26
CA PRO A 249 -2.67 7.61 -3.97
C PRO A 249 -3.86 7.24 -3.09
N VAL A 250 -3.59 6.95 -1.81
CA VAL A 250 -4.60 6.65 -0.78
C VAL A 250 -4.45 7.64 0.36
N GLY A 251 -5.51 8.38 0.64
CA GLY A 251 -5.65 9.29 1.77
C GLY A 251 -6.26 8.60 3.01
N SER A 252 -6.87 9.40 3.90
CA SER A 252 -7.58 8.91 5.09
C SER A 252 -8.68 9.90 5.44
N ASP A 253 -9.87 9.43 5.80
CA ASP A 253 -10.95 10.24 6.35
C ASP A 253 -11.08 10.07 7.88
N ALA A 254 -10.20 9.28 8.50
CA ALA A 254 -10.21 9.03 9.93
C ALA A 254 -8.79 8.87 10.52
N TRP A 255 -8.04 9.97 10.56
CA TRP A 255 -6.75 10.02 11.27
C TRP A 255 -6.99 10.14 12.77
N LEU A 256 -6.95 9.01 13.49
CA LEU A 256 -7.38 8.95 14.89
C LEU A 256 -6.57 9.87 15.79
N ALA A 257 -5.26 9.94 15.65
CA ALA A 257 -4.40 10.83 16.44
C ALA A 257 -4.67 12.34 16.24
N LYS A 258 -5.42 12.70 15.20
CA LYS A 258 -5.92 14.06 14.96
C LYS A 258 -7.32 14.29 15.52
N GLY A 259 -7.87 13.34 16.25
CA GLY A 259 -9.22 13.42 16.82
C GLY A 259 -10.33 13.19 15.78
N GLN A 260 -10.02 12.68 14.61
CA GLN A 260 -11.01 12.28 13.63
C GLN A 260 -11.62 10.93 14.04
N HIS A 261 -12.91 10.75 13.76
CA HIS A 261 -13.66 9.56 14.15
C HIS A 261 -13.95 8.67 12.95
N ALA A 262 -13.70 7.38 13.12
CA ALA A 262 -14.06 6.38 12.12
C ALA A 262 -15.57 6.22 12.02
N LYS A 263 -16.07 6.06 10.80
CA LYS A 263 -17.43 5.64 10.46
C LYS A 263 -17.37 4.40 9.56
N ASP A 264 -18.49 3.77 9.29
CA ASP A 264 -18.52 2.61 8.41
C ASP A 264 -17.93 2.98 7.04
N GLY A 265 -16.93 2.21 6.59
CA GLY A 265 -16.19 2.40 5.37
C GLY A 265 -14.97 3.32 5.47
N SER A 266 -14.72 3.98 6.59
CA SER A 266 -13.55 4.86 6.73
C SER A 266 -12.23 4.16 6.39
N ILE A 267 -11.32 4.92 5.78
CA ILE A 267 -9.89 4.60 5.75
C ILE A 267 -9.27 5.17 7.01
N VAL A 268 -9.13 4.32 8.02
CA VAL A 268 -8.57 4.70 9.31
C VAL A 268 -7.06 4.74 9.25
N LEU A 269 -6.46 5.83 9.71
CA LEU A 269 -5.02 6.00 9.83
C LEU A 269 -4.58 5.99 11.29
N ILE A 270 -3.62 5.12 11.59
CA ILE A 270 -2.83 5.13 12.82
C ILE A 270 -1.34 5.00 12.50
N HIS A 271 -0.47 5.41 13.45
CA HIS A 271 0.95 5.17 13.42
C HIS A 271 1.32 4.15 14.50
N ALA A 272 1.76 2.95 14.12
CA ALA A 272 2.16 1.90 15.07
C ALA A 272 3.68 1.84 15.26
N ASN A 273 4.34 2.98 15.39
CA ASN A 273 5.80 3.12 15.52
C ASN A 273 6.20 4.05 16.68
N GLY A 274 5.31 4.23 17.65
CA GLY A 274 5.49 5.09 18.81
C GLY A 274 5.45 6.59 18.53
N ASN A 275 5.13 7.03 17.31
CA ASN A 275 5.06 8.47 16.99
C ASN A 275 3.74 9.10 17.47
N GLU A 276 2.65 8.35 17.49
CA GLU A 276 1.30 8.85 17.82
C GLU A 276 0.55 7.86 18.72
N GLU A 277 0.96 7.72 19.97
CA GLU A 277 0.39 6.77 20.95
C GLU A 277 -1.12 6.93 21.13
N ILE A 278 -1.63 8.18 21.04
CA ILE A 278 -3.07 8.44 21.18
C ILE A 278 -3.89 7.78 20.07
N GLY A 279 -3.39 7.76 18.83
CA GLY A 279 -4.08 7.09 17.73
C GLY A 279 -4.17 5.57 17.93
N VAL A 280 -3.14 4.97 18.53
CA VAL A 280 -3.17 3.54 18.90
C VAL A 280 -4.21 3.28 20.01
N GLN A 281 -4.26 4.16 21.02
CA GLN A 281 -5.24 4.05 22.11
C GLN A 281 -6.68 4.21 21.59
N ASP A 282 -6.92 5.19 20.73
CA ASP A 282 -8.25 5.41 20.14
C ASP A 282 -8.68 4.24 19.26
N PHE A 283 -7.74 3.65 18.50
CA PHE A 283 -8.01 2.43 17.73
C PHE A 283 -8.38 1.24 18.63
N ILE A 284 -7.67 1.04 19.73
CA ILE A 284 -7.99 -0.01 20.71
C ILE A 284 -9.39 0.22 21.31
N GLN A 285 -9.78 1.47 21.60
CA GLN A 285 -11.12 1.80 22.09
C GLN A 285 -12.18 1.55 21.01
N LEU A 286 -11.91 1.87 19.74
CA LEU A 286 -12.81 1.56 18.63
C LEU A 286 -13.09 0.05 18.56
N LEU A 287 -12.05 -0.80 18.61
CA LEU A 287 -12.24 -2.26 18.60
C LEU A 287 -13.05 -2.76 19.80
N LYS A 288 -12.85 -2.17 20.98
CA LYS A 288 -13.64 -2.51 22.17
C LYS A 288 -15.11 -2.12 22.01
N SER A 289 -15.39 -0.94 21.45
CA SER A 289 -16.78 -0.48 21.24
C SER A 289 -17.51 -1.34 20.21
N GLU A 290 -16.81 -1.83 19.18
CA GLU A 290 -17.38 -2.69 18.13
C GLU A 290 -17.32 -4.19 18.46
N GLN A 291 -16.82 -4.60 19.61
CA GLN A 291 -16.59 -6.01 19.94
C GLN A 291 -17.81 -6.92 19.76
N SER A 292 -19.01 -6.43 20.11
CA SER A 292 -20.26 -7.18 19.92
C SER A 292 -20.59 -7.38 18.45
N ASN A 293 -20.40 -6.33 17.63
CA ASN A 293 -20.65 -6.36 16.20
C ASN A 293 -19.59 -7.22 15.47
N ILE A 294 -18.33 -7.18 15.90
CA ILE A 294 -17.26 -8.05 15.40
C ILE A 294 -17.63 -9.53 15.64
N LYS A 295 -17.99 -9.89 16.89
CA LYS A 295 -18.35 -11.26 17.25
C LYS A 295 -19.56 -11.79 16.48
N SER A 296 -20.54 -10.93 16.18
CA SER A 296 -21.71 -11.29 15.37
C SER A 296 -21.49 -11.17 13.87
N LYS A 297 -20.27 -10.84 13.42
CA LYS A 297 -19.87 -10.63 12.00
C LYS A 297 -20.65 -9.48 11.32
N HIS A 298 -21.11 -8.50 12.08
CA HIS A 298 -21.75 -7.30 11.56
C HIS A 298 -20.82 -6.10 11.44
N TRP A 299 -19.55 -6.28 11.75
CA TRP A 299 -18.49 -5.29 11.57
C TRP A 299 -17.18 -6.00 11.28
N ILE A 300 -16.53 -5.62 10.19
CA ILE A 300 -15.34 -6.30 9.64
C ILE A 300 -14.20 -5.31 9.37
N LEU A 301 -13.00 -5.86 9.19
CA LEU A 301 -11.93 -5.15 8.50
C LEU A 301 -12.07 -5.41 7.01
N HIS A 302 -12.09 -4.35 6.22
CA HIS A 302 -12.08 -4.46 4.77
C HIS A 302 -10.65 -4.61 4.26
N ASP A 303 -10.45 -5.46 3.25
CA ASP A 303 -9.23 -5.40 2.44
C ASP A 303 -9.27 -4.13 1.59
N LEU A 304 -8.16 -3.39 1.57
CA LEU A 304 -8.08 -2.13 0.83
C LEU A 304 -8.36 -2.32 -0.68
N HIS A 305 -7.98 -3.47 -1.24
CA HIS A 305 -8.26 -3.80 -2.64
C HIS A 305 -9.76 -3.97 -2.92
N GLU A 306 -10.51 -4.48 -1.97
CA GLU A 306 -11.96 -4.69 -2.10
C GLU A 306 -12.75 -3.42 -1.78
N GLY A 307 -12.19 -2.52 -0.98
CA GLY A 307 -12.82 -1.28 -0.56
C GLY A 307 -13.16 -0.31 -1.70
N PHE A 308 -12.50 -0.43 -2.85
CA PHE A 308 -12.67 0.47 -4.02
C PHE A 308 -13.61 -0.07 -5.11
N GLN A 309 -14.48 -1.01 -4.79
CA GLN A 309 -15.49 -1.49 -5.74
C GLN A 309 -16.59 -0.43 -5.92
N TYR A 310 -16.54 0.29 -7.05
CA TYR A 310 -17.52 1.33 -7.46
C TYR A 310 -18.79 0.71 -8.04
#